data_00110bad8a4665c9690834aac5f5bd46
#
_entry.id   00110bad8a4665c9690834aac5f5bd46
#
_cell.length_a   1.000
_cell.length_b   1.000
_cell.length_c   1.000
_cell.angle_alpha   90.00
_cell.angle_beta   90.00
_cell.angle_gamma   90.00
#
_symmetry.space_group_name_H-M   'P 1'
#
loop_
_entity.id
_entity.type
_entity.pdbx_description
1 polymer ?
#
loop_
_entity_poly.entity_id
_entity_poly.type
_entity_poly.pdbx_seq_one_letter_code
_entity_poly.pdbx_strand_id
1 'polypeptide(L)'
;MACTSAPKKESLADTQQVTAHQGSNAEIHSEHSEEMPVDPYESANRKTYSFTDSIDRFILEPVADVYIDYVPYAIQRPISNFYRNLSYPNVALNAFLQGKFRQGFEDSFRFVINSTIGIFGLADMAGHMGFKENNEDFGQTLAVWGVDPGSYLFVPIYGPSNRRDILDLPIGFFTDALFYASYAISGPALVPILFLRVVDKRARLAGPMRIRDESALDPYLFVREAYTQQREYLIHDGNPPIEQYDDTEEEADEKDKVKDAVKKEKIEDAKSNKD
;
A
#
# COMPACT_ATOMS: atom_id res chain seq x y z
N MET A 1 0.13 -46.20 46.31
CA MET A 1 1.47 -46.09 46.91
C MET A 1 1.98 -44.70 46.56
N ALA A 2 2.09 -43.96 47.59
CA ALA A 2 3.10 -42.98 48.03
C ALA A 2 3.10 -41.70 47.23
N CYS A 3 2.54 -40.58 47.74
CA CYS A 3 3.09 -39.67 48.78
C CYS A 3 4.25 -38.86 48.21
N THR A 4 4.20 -37.58 48.17
CA THR A 4 4.38 -36.44 49.12
C THR A 4 5.19 -35.40 48.35
N SER A 5 5.24 -34.15 48.48
CA SER A 5 4.78 -33.13 49.43
C SER A 5 5.17 -31.74 48.89
N ALA A 6 4.41 -30.73 49.21
CA ALA A 6 4.83 -29.32 49.08
C ALA A 6 5.74 -28.90 50.24
N PRO A 7 6.52 -27.83 50.12
CA PRO A 7 6.78 -26.94 51.23
C PRO A 7 6.45 -25.47 50.90
N LYS A 8 5.56 -24.88 51.63
CA LYS A 8 5.70 -23.98 52.80
C LYS A 8 6.32 -22.61 52.50
N LYS A 9 5.43 -21.62 52.67
CA LYS A 9 5.75 -20.18 52.76
C LYS A 9 6.74 -19.92 53.92
N GLU A 10 7.68 -19.03 53.64
CA GLU A 10 8.28 -18.24 54.70
C GLU A 10 8.34 -16.76 54.32
N SER A 11 7.77 -15.97 55.21
CA SER A 11 7.76 -14.52 55.28
C SER A 11 9.01 -14.06 56.02
N LEU A 12 9.71 -13.07 55.51
CA LEU A 12 10.47 -12.16 56.35
C LEU A 12 10.55 -10.78 55.68
N ALA A 13 9.90 -9.83 56.34
CA ALA A 13 10.11 -8.41 56.14
C ALA A 13 11.51 -8.04 56.60
N ASP A 14 12.21 -7.24 55.85
CA ASP A 14 13.20 -6.34 56.43
C ASP A 14 13.27 -5.03 55.63
N THR A 15 13.16 -3.98 56.40
CA THR A 15 13.13 -2.58 56.03
C THR A 15 14.58 -2.10 55.87
N GLN A 16 14.96 -1.57 54.70
CA GLN A 16 16.05 -0.61 54.66
C GLN A 16 15.76 0.53 53.70
N GLN A 17 15.58 1.70 54.27
CA GLN A 17 15.64 3.00 53.62
C GLN A 17 17.06 3.20 53.04
N VAL A 18 17.11 3.54 51.76
CA VAL A 18 18.29 4.20 51.19
C VAL A 18 17.84 5.41 50.35
N THR A 19 18.13 6.52 50.93
CA THR A 19 18.32 7.90 50.43
C THR A 19 18.18 8.15 48.92
N ALA A 20 17.40 9.17 48.65
CA ALA A 20 17.30 9.91 47.41
C ALA A 20 18.67 10.39 46.90
N HIS A 21 19.00 10.04 45.68
CA HIS A 21 19.93 10.82 44.86
C HIS A 21 19.15 11.41 43.70
N GLN A 22 18.92 12.71 43.77
CA GLN A 22 18.69 13.54 42.62
C GLN A 22 19.92 13.50 41.71
N GLY A 23 19.70 13.16 40.46
CA GLY A 23 20.79 13.22 39.49
C GLY A 23 20.27 12.99 38.08
N SER A 24 20.21 14.06 37.32
CA SER A 24 20.30 14.12 35.87
C SER A 24 19.07 13.70 35.09
N ASN A 25 18.33 14.71 34.65
CA ASN A 25 17.52 14.66 33.44
C ASN A 25 18.40 14.20 32.29
N ALA A 26 18.35 12.93 31.95
CA ALA A 26 18.69 12.49 30.60
C ALA A 26 17.51 12.93 29.74
N GLU A 27 17.67 14.01 29.01
CA GLU A 27 16.87 14.32 27.84
C GLU A 27 16.98 13.11 26.92
N ILE A 28 15.93 12.32 26.91
CA ILE A 28 15.71 11.33 25.84
C ILE A 28 15.57 12.17 24.58
N HIS A 29 16.66 12.23 23.81
CA HIS A 29 16.56 12.68 22.43
C HIS A 29 15.46 11.82 21.81
N SER A 30 14.35 12.47 21.49
CA SER A 30 13.32 11.91 20.64
C SER A 30 14.01 11.59 19.31
N GLU A 31 14.27 10.30 19.12
CA GLU A 31 14.59 9.76 17.81
C GLU A 31 13.66 10.40 16.80
N HIS A 32 14.23 10.84 15.72
CA HIS A 32 13.53 11.37 14.54
C HIS A 32 12.52 10.29 14.11
N SER A 33 11.34 10.31 14.67
CA SER A 33 10.22 9.62 14.08
C SER A 33 9.96 10.34 12.76
N GLU A 34 10.28 9.68 11.63
CA GLU A 34 9.80 10.10 10.32
C GLU A 34 8.36 10.51 10.50
N GLU A 35 8.06 11.80 10.37
CA GLU A 35 6.71 12.31 10.46
C GLU A 35 5.94 11.74 9.26
N MET A 36 5.31 10.59 9.49
CA MET A 36 4.35 10.04 8.53
C MET A 36 3.39 11.17 8.13
N PRO A 37 3.13 11.37 6.82
CA PRO A 37 2.28 12.46 6.35
C PRO A 37 1.01 12.53 7.19
N VAL A 38 0.81 13.64 7.85
CA VAL A 38 -0.31 13.83 8.78
C VAL A 38 -1.61 13.62 8.02
N ASP A 39 -2.36 12.58 8.39
CA ASP A 39 -3.70 12.34 7.86
C ASP A 39 -4.72 13.17 8.66
N PRO A 40 -5.14 14.33 8.15
CA PRO A 40 -6.05 15.23 8.87
C PRO A 40 -7.45 14.62 9.06
N TYR A 41 -7.77 13.55 8.33
CA TYR A 41 -9.06 12.86 8.39
C TYR A 41 -8.96 11.44 9.00
N GLU A 42 -7.86 11.12 9.69
CA GLU A 42 -7.58 9.78 10.19
C GLU A 42 -8.75 9.15 10.94
N SER A 43 -9.41 9.89 11.84
CA SER A 43 -10.54 9.37 12.60
C SER A 43 -11.75 8.96 11.73
N ALA A 44 -12.00 9.70 10.66
CA ALA A 44 -13.05 9.40 9.69
C ALA A 44 -12.63 8.25 8.78
N ASN A 45 -11.40 8.30 8.27
CA ASN A 45 -10.81 7.27 7.41
C ASN A 45 -10.75 5.91 8.11
N ARG A 46 -10.38 5.85 9.39
CA ARG A 46 -10.39 4.61 10.19
C ARG A 46 -11.80 4.02 10.36
N LYS A 47 -12.82 4.85 10.55
CA LYS A 47 -14.21 4.38 10.62
C LYS A 47 -14.67 3.79 9.29
N THR A 48 -14.37 4.48 8.20
CA THR A 48 -14.71 4.03 6.85
C THR A 48 -13.95 2.75 6.47
N TYR A 49 -12.67 2.68 6.84
CA TYR A 49 -11.85 1.47 6.70
C TYR A 49 -12.47 0.30 7.47
N SER A 50 -12.77 0.47 8.75
CA SER A 50 -13.34 -0.57 9.59
C SER A 50 -14.71 -1.07 9.08
N PHE A 51 -15.53 -0.16 8.56
CA PHE A 51 -16.79 -0.52 7.91
C PHE A 51 -16.55 -1.35 6.64
N THR A 52 -15.62 -0.92 5.78
CA THR A 52 -15.29 -1.63 4.53
C THR A 52 -14.64 -2.99 4.81
N ASP A 53 -13.72 -3.05 5.78
CA ASP A 53 -13.07 -4.29 6.21
C ASP A 53 -14.07 -5.29 6.78
N SER A 54 -15.09 -4.81 7.50
CA SER A 54 -16.19 -5.66 7.97
C SER A 54 -16.97 -6.27 6.80
N ILE A 55 -17.32 -5.46 5.78
CA ILE A 55 -17.99 -5.97 4.57
C ILE A 55 -17.10 -6.98 3.84
N ASP A 56 -15.80 -6.68 3.72
CA ASP A 56 -14.84 -7.58 3.08
C ASP A 56 -14.82 -8.94 3.80
N ARG A 57 -14.55 -8.96 5.10
CA ARG A 57 -14.44 -10.20 5.90
C ARG A 57 -15.72 -11.01 5.97
N PHE A 58 -16.89 -10.38 6.01
CA PHE A 58 -18.15 -11.11 6.12
C PHE A 58 -18.76 -11.53 4.79
N ILE A 59 -18.46 -10.82 3.70
CA ILE A 59 -19.09 -11.04 2.40
C ILE A 59 -18.08 -11.37 1.30
N LEU A 60 -17.10 -10.49 1.07
CA LEU A 60 -16.24 -10.62 -0.11
C LEU A 60 -15.17 -11.70 0.07
N GLU A 61 -14.55 -11.78 1.23
CA GLU A 61 -13.52 -12.77 1.53
C GLU A 61 -14.04 -14.20 1.40
N PRO A 62 -15.14 -14.61 2.07
CA PRO A 62 -15.67 -15.98 1.93
C PRO A 62 -16.02 -16.35 0.47
N VAL A 63 -16.57 -15.37 -0.28
CA VAL A 63 -16.91 -15.59 -1.69
C VAL A 63 -15.68 -15.70 -2.56
N ALA A 64 -14.66 -14.86 -2.30
CA ALA A 64 -13.40 -14.91 -3.02
C ALA A 64 -12.62 -16.20 -2.72
N ASP A 65 -12.66 -16.69 -1.49
CA ASP A 65 -12.03 -17.97 -1.12
C ASP A 65 -12.70 -19.14 -1.84
N VAL A 66 -14.05 -19.19 -1.86
CA VAL A 66 -14.77 -20.18 -2.68
C VAL A 66 -14.38 -20.07 -4.16
N TYR A 67 -14.26 -18.85 -4.69
CA TYR A 67 -13.83 -18.65 -6.07
C TYR A 67 -12.39 -19.16 -6.30
N ILE A 68 -11.47 -18.92 -5.39
CA ILE A 68 -10.07 -19.37 -5.47
C ILE A 68 -9.98 -20.89 -5.38
N ASP A 69 -10.71 -21.50 -4.45
CA ASP A 69 -10.60 -22.91 -4.15
C ASP A 69 -11.31 -23.82 -5.18
N TYR A 70 -12.44 -23.37 -5.70
CA TYR A 70 -13.29 -24.21 -6.57
C TYR A 70 -13.19 -23.88 -8.06
N VAL A 71 -12.80 -22.67 -8.43
CA VAL A 71 -12.61 -22.30 -9.85
C VAL A 71 -11.17 -22.57 -10.25
N PRO A 72 -10.91 -23.49 -11.21
CA PRO A 72 -9.56 -23.77 -11.66
C PRO A 72 -8.86 -22.50 -12.19
N TYR A 73 -7.56 -22.35 -11.93
CA TYR A 73 -6.77 -21.21 -12.40
C TYR A 73 -6.87 -20.98 -13.91
N ALA A 74 -7.04 -22.07 -14.68
CA ALA A 74 -7.27 -21.99 -16.13
C ALA A 74 -8.55 -21.24 -16.52
N ILE A 75 -9.50 -21.07 -15.60
CA ILE A 75 -10.75 -20.29 -15.79
C ILE A 75 -10.62 -18.90 -15.13
N GLN A 76 -9.98 -18.81 -13.94
CA GLN A 76 -9.76 -17.53 -13.27
C GLN A 76 -8.96 -16.56 -14.16
N ARG A 77 -7.88 -17.03 -14.80
CA ARG A 77 -7.02 -16.20 -15.64
C ARG A 77 -7.76 -15.55 -16.82
N PRO A 78 -8.53 -16.23 -17.65
CA PRO A 78 -9.38 -15.63 -18.65
C PRO A 78 -10.36 -14.58 -18.11
N ILE A 79 -10.98 -14.82 -16.95
CA ILE A 79 -11.90 -13.88 -16.31
C ILE A 79 -11.13 -12.60 -15.93
N SER A 80 -9.98 -12.71 -15.30
CA SER A 80 -9.13 -11.56 -14.96
C SER A 80 -8.67 -10.80 -16.21
N ASN A 81 -8.28 -11.51 -17.28
CA ASN A 81 -7.89 -10.90 -18.55
C ASN A 81 -9.05 -10.10 -19.16
N PHE A 82 -10.26 -10.66 -19.14
CA PHE A 82 -11.47 -9.98 -19.64
C PHE A 82 -11.70 -8.65 -18.91
N TYR A 83 -11.68 -8.64 -17.57
CA TYR A 83 -11.91 -7.40 -16.82
C TYR A 83 -10.78 -6.38 -16.99
N ARG A 84 -9.53 -6.83 -17.11
CA ARG A 84 -8.40 -5.93 -17.45
C ARG A 84 -8.55 -5.34 -18.85
N ASN A 85 -8.97 -6.15 -19.82
CA ASN A 85 -9.20 -5.67 -21.17
C ASN A 85 -10.27 -4.57 -21.23
N LEU A 86 -11.33 -4.67 -20.42
CA LEU A 86 -12.37 -3.64 -20.35
C LEU A 86 -11.84 -2.29 -19.82
N SER A 87 -10.77 -2.28 -19.05
CA SER A 87 -10.15 -1.06 -18.51
C SER A 87 -9.13 -0.42 -19.46
N TYR A 88 -8.68 -1.11 -20.53
CA TYR A 88 -7.66 -0.57 -21.46
C TYR A 88 -8.06 0.74 -22.16
N PRO A 89 -9.33 1.02 -22.51
CA PRO A 89 -9.68 2.34 -23.03
C PRO A 89 -9.35 3.48 -22.07
N ASN A 90 -9.52 3.26 -20.75
CA ASN A 90 -9.10 4.21 -19.71
C ASN A 90 -7.56 4.34 -19.68
N VAL A 91 -6.84 3.23 -19.67
CA VAL A 91 -5.36 3.21 -19.65
C VAL A 91 -4.79 3.95 -20.86
N ALA A 92 -5.27 3.64 -22.07
CA ALA A 92 -4.81 4.30 -23.30
C ALA A 92 -5.11 5.81 -23.31
N LEU A 93 -6.31 6.21 -22.87
CA LEU A 93 -6.68 7.62 -22.76
C LEU A 93 -5.72 8.37 -21.83
N ASN A 94 -5.45 7.83 -20.65
CA ASN A 94 -4.58 8.46 -19.67
C ASN A 94 -3.12 8.49 -20.16
N ALA A 95 -2.63 7.47 -20.83
CA ALA A 95 -1.32 7.51 -21.49
C ALA A 95 -1.22 8.66 -22.51
N PHE A 96 -2.24 8.86 -23.33
CA PHE A 96 -2.28 10.00 -24.27
C PHE A 96 -2.32 11.35 -23.55
N LEU A 97 -3.12 11.48 -22.49
CA LEU A 97 -3.22 12.71 -21.69
C LEU A 97 -1.92 13.06 -20.96
N GLN A 98 -1.12 12.07 -20.62
CA GLN A 98 0.23 12.25 -20.04
C GLN A 98 1.31 12.53 -21.11
N GLY A 99 0.97 12.53 -22.40
CA GLY A 99 1.94 12.70 -23.49
C GLY A 99 2.73 11.44 -23.83
N LYS A 100 2.42 10.30 -23.23
CA LYS A 100 3.03 8.98 -23.49
C LYS A 100 2.43 8.36 -24.77
N PHE A 101 2.53 9.03 -25.91
CA PHE A 101 1.81 8.64 -27.15
C PHE A 101 2.13 7.21 -27.60
N ARG A 102 3.40 6.80 -27.52
CA ARG A 102 3.80 5.43 -27.90
C ARG A 102 3.06 4.39 -27.06
N GLN A 103 3.05 4.59 -25.75
CA GLN A 103 2.34 3.73 -24.82
C GLN A 103 0.83 3.74 -25.07
N GLY A 104 0.22 4.92 -25.29
CA GLY A 104 -1.20 5.03 -25.60
C GLY A 104 -1.60 4.26 -26.86
N PHE A 105 -0.75 4.25 -27.91
CA PHE A 105 -0.99 3.41 -29.09
C PHE A 105 -0.81 1.92 -28.77
N GLU A 106 0.23 1.54 -28.04
CA GLU A 106 0.47 0.15 -27.63
C GLU A 106 -0.72 -0.38 -26.81
N ASP A 107 -1.25 0.40 -25.86
CA ASP A 107 -2.42 0.04 -25.04
C ASP A 107 -3.71 -0.02 -25.86
N SER A 108 -3.88 0.88 -26.83
CA SER A 108 -4.98 0.82 -27.79
C SER A 108 -4.93 -0.45 -28.65
N PHE A 109 -3.75 -0.83 -29.14
CA PHE A 109 -3.58 -2.08 -29.87
C PHE A 109 -3.82 -3.30 -28.98
N ARG A 110 -3.37 -3.27 -27.71
CA ARG A 110 -3.70 -4.34 -26.76
C ARG A 110 -5.21 -4.53 -26.64
N PHE A 111 -5.96 -3.44 -26.45
CA PHE A 111 -7.43 -3.50 -26.38
C PHE A 111 -8.03 -4.14 -27.63
N VAL A 112 -7.63 -3.69 -28.83
CA VAL A 112 -8.19 -4.18 -30.10
C VAL A 112 -7.82 -5.65 -30.34
N ILE A 113 -6.56 -6.04 -30.16
CA ILE A 113 -6.09 -7.40 -30.37
C ILE A 113 -6.76 -8.36 -29.38
N ASN A 114 -6.79 -8.01 -28.12
CA ASN A 114 -7.40 -8.86 -27.09
C ASN A 114 -8.92 -8.94 -27.25
N SER A 115 -9.58 -7.86 -27.66
CA SER A 115 -11.04 -7.87 -27.90
C SER A 115 -11.44 -8.67 -29.15
N THR A 116 -10.60 -8.72 -30.17
CA THR A 116 -10.87 -9.43 -31.44
C THR A 116 -10.30 -10.83 -31.43
N ILE A 117 -8.98 -10.97 -31.49
CA ILE A 117 -8.25 -12.25 -31.57
C ILE A 117 -8.32 -12.97 -30.21
N GLY A 118 -8.28 -12.22 -29.09
CA GLY A 118 -8.33 -12.72 -27.73
C GLY A 118 -9.74 -13.06 -27.21
N ILE A 119 -10.74 -13.11 -28.10
CA ILE A 119 -12.14 -13.45 -27.77
C ILE A 119 -12.66 -12.56 -26.62
N PHE A 120 -12.93 -11.28 -26.94
CA PHE A 120 -13.40 -10.27 -25.99
C PHE A 120 -12.46 -10.05 -24.77
N GLY A 121 -11.15 -10.34 -24.92
CA GLY A 121 -10.16 -10.15 -23.85
C GLY A 121 -9.97 -11.36 -22.93
N LEU A 122 -10.62 -12.49 -23.17
CA LEU A 122 -10.41 -13.71 -22.38
C LEU A 122 -8.97 -14.23 -22.53
N ALA A 123 -8.36 -14.10 -23.70
CA ALA A 123 -6.97 -14.43 -23.96
C ALA A 123 -6.13 -13.17 -24.14
N ASP A 124 -4.99 -13.07 -23.47
CA ASP A 124 -4.04 -11.94 -23.64
C ASP A 124 -3.13 -12.20 -24.84
N MET A 125 -3.71 -12.08 -26.04
CA MET A 125 -2.97 -12.27 -27.30
C MET A 125 -1.93 -11.19 -27.52
N ALA A 126 -2.22 -9.96 -27.10
CA ALA A 126 -1.28 -8.84 -27.21
C ALA A 126 -0.04 -9.07 -26.33
N GLY A 127 -0.21 -9.61 -25.12
CA GLY A 127 0.92 -10.01 -24.27
C GLY A 127 1.79 -11.08 -24.91
N HIS A 128 1.20 -12.07 -25.60
CA HIS A 128 1.94 -13.08 -26.37
C HIS A 128 2.70 -12.48 -27.58
N MET A 129 2.23 -11.35 -28.11
CA MET A 129 2.92 -10.60 -29.17
C MET A 129 4.02 -9.67 -28.64
N GLY A 130 4.20 -9.60 -27.31
CA GLY A 130 5.26 -8.80 -26.69
C GLY A 130 4.85 -7.37 -26.28
N PHE A 131 3.57 -7.00 -26.38
CA PHE A 131 3.08 -5.74 -25.84
C PHE A 131 3.07 -5.80 -24.32
N LYS A 132 3.69 -4.81 -23.66
CA LYS A 132 3.71 -4.72 -22.19
C LYS A 132 2.32 -4.37 -21.64
N GLU A 133 2.04 -4.85 -20.43
CA GLU A 133 0.89 -4.42 -19.66
C GLU A 133 1.23 -3.13 -18.92
N ASN A 134 0.46 -2.08 -19.16
CA ASN A 134 0.58 -0.81 -18.46
C ASN A 134 -0.68 -0.58 -17.59
N ASN A 135 -0.55 0.30 -16.62
CA ASN A 135 -1.64 0.66 -15.72
C ASN A 135 -1.63 2.18 -15.50
N GLU A 136 -2.46 2.88 -16.23
CA GLU A 136 -2.61 4.32 -16.16
C GLU A 136 -4.03 4.68 -15.74
N ASP A 137 -4.15 5.69 -14.89
CA ASP A 137 -5.41 6.23 -14.43
C ASP A 137 -5.39 7.76 -14.41
N PHE A 138 -6.55 8.37 -14.19
CA PHE A 138 -6.65 9.81 -14.21
C PHE A 138 -5.95 10.50 -13.04
N GLY A 139 -5.81 9.83 -11.88
CA GLY A 139 -5.01 10.33 -10.77
C GLY A 139 -3.52 10.45 -11.11
N GLN A 140 -2.97 9.47 -11.84
CA GLN A 140 -1.60 9.55 -12.39
C GLN A 140 -1.47 10.68 -13.41
N THR A 141 -2.44 10.83 -14.28
CA THR A 141 -2.47 11.95 -15.26
C THR A 141 -2.43 13.30 -14.56
N LEU A 142 -3.23 13.49 -13.51
CA LEU A 142 -3.22 14.71 -12.71
C LEU A 142 -1.88 14.94 -12.00
N ALA A 143 -1.23 13.86 -11.52
CA ALA A 143 0.10 13.94 -10.94
C ALA A 143 1.15 14.44 -11.94
N VAL A 144 1.16 13.88 -13.15
CA VAL A 144 2.05 14.32 -14.25
C VAL A 144 1.77 15.78 -14.61
N TRP A 145 0.55 16.26 -14.48
CA TRP A 145 0.19 17.67 -14.69
C TRP A 145 0.55 18.58 -13.50
N GLY A 146 1.15 18.04 -12.43
CA GLY A 146 1.62 18.79 -11.28
C GLY A 146 0.54 19.03 -10.20
N VAL A 147 -0.54 18.25 -10.20
CA VAL A 147 -1.55 18.34 -9.14
C VAL A 147 -1.10 17.53 -7.93
N ASP A 148 -1.00 18.19 -6.78
CA ASP A 148 -0.63 17.56 -5.52
C ASP A 148 -1.67 16.49 -5.10
N PRO A 149 -1.24 15.41 -4.43
CA PRO A 149 -2.14 14.35 -3.96
C PRO A 149 -3.17 14.86 -2.95
N GLY A 150 -2.82 15.88 -2.16
CA GLY A 150 -3.63 16.37 -1.06
C GLY A 150 -3.78 15.33 0.05
N SER A 151 -4.81 15.50 0.89
CA SER A 151 -5.05 14.62 2.03
C SER A 151 -5.45 13.21 1.61
N TYR A 152 -4.99 12.23 2.37
CA TYR A 152 -5.45 10.85 2.24
C TYR A 152 -6.94 10.72 2.57
N LEU A 153 -7.63 9.86 1.82
CA LEU A 153 -9.05 9.57 1.98
C LEU A 153 -9.27 8.07 1.83
N PHE A 154 -10.03 7.49 2.74
CA PHE A 154 -10.50 6.12 2.57
C PHE A 154 -11.96 6.13 2.11
N VAL A 155 -12.19 5.73 0.86
CA VAL A 155 -13.52 5.74 0.24
C VAL A 155 -14.25 4.43 0.53
N PRO A 156 -15.50 4.46 1.04
CA PRO A 156 -16.25 3.24 1.34
C PRO A 156 -16.32 2.30 0.14
N ILE A 157 -16.03 1.02 0.36
CA ILE A 157 -16.08 -0.06 -0.65
C ILE A 157 -15.02 0.07 -1.77
N TYR A 158 -14.67 1.28 -2.17
CA TYR A 158 -13.65 1.53 -3.19
C TYR A 158 -12.23 1.28 -2.66
N GLY A 159 -11.96 1.74 -1.43
CA GLY A 159 -10.66 1.57 -0.76
C GLY A 159 -9.86 2.86 -0.60
N PRO A 160 -8.54 2.74 -0.44
CA PRO A 160 -7.64 3.87 -0.25
C PRO A 160 -7.59 4.79 -1.47
N SER A 161 -7.52 6.09 -1.23
CA SER A 161 -7.47 7.15 -2.24
C SER A 161 -6.85 8.42 -1.62
N ASN A 162 -6.78 9.51 -2.39
CA ASN A 162 -6.48 10.85 -1.93
C ASN A 162 -7.35 11.86 -2.70
N ARG A 163 -7.24 13.15 -2.37
CA ARG A 163 -8.07 14.19 -2.99
C ARG A 163 -7.90 14.32 -4.51
N ARG A 164 -6.72 14.00 -5.04
CA ARG A 164 -6.44 14.00 -6.48
C ARG A 164 -7.02 12.73 -7.12
N ASP A 165 -6.68 11.59 -6.56
CA ASP A 165 -6.94 10.29 -7.18
C ASP A 165 -8.43 9.89 -7.12
N ILE A 166 -9.21 10.47 -6.19
CA ILE A 166 -10.67 10.26 -6.14
C ILE A 166 -11.37 10.74 -7.42
N LEU A 167 -10.77 11.65 -8.16
CA LEU A 167 -11.29 12.14 -9.43
C LEU A 167 -11.22 11.09 -10.54
N ASP A 168 -10.40 10.04 -10.36
CA ASP A 168 -10.41 8.89 -11.27
C ASP A 168 -11.72 8.10 -11.22
N LEU A 169 -12.44 8.11 -10.10
CA LEU A 169 -13.69 7.35 -9.98
C LEU A 169 -14.71 7.65 -11.08
N PRO A 170 -15.13 8.91 -11.31
CA PRO A 170 -16.05 9.21 -12.39
C PRO A 170 -15.42 9.04 -13.78
N ILE A 171 -14.18 9.39 -13.96
CA ILE A 171 -13.49 9.28 -15.26
C ILE A 171 -13.31 7.81 -15.63
N GLY A 172 -12.78 6.99 -14.73
CA GLY A 172 -12.62 5.55 -14.92
C GLY A 172 -13.94 4.85 -15.18
N PHE A 173 -15.04 5.27 -14.53
CA PHE A 173 -16.37 4.72 -14.80
C PHE A 173 -16.83 5.00 -16.23
N PHE A 174 -16.71 6.24 -16.71
CA PHE A 174 -17.13 6.61 -18.08
C PHE A 174 -16.19 6.12 -19.17
N THR A 175 -14.94 5.81 -18.87
CA THR A 175 -13.97 5.30 -19.84
C THR A 175 -13.86 3.78 -19.87
N ASP A 176 -14.43 3.09 -18.88
CA ASP A 176 -14.49 1.62 -18.85
C ASP A 176 -15.43 1.08 -19.96
N ALA A 177 -14.94 0.13 -20.74
CA ALA A 177 -15.73 -0.43 -21.85
C ALA A 177 -17.03 -1.13 -21.36
N LEU A 178 -17.07 -1.60 -20.11
CA LEU A 178 -18.26 -2.20 -19.54
C LEU A 178 -19.42 -1.20 -19.39
N PHE A 179 -19.11 0.08 -19.16
CA PHE A 179 -20.13 1.14 -19.14
C PHE A 179 -20.91 1.17 -20.46
N TYR A 180 -20.22 1.14 -21.59
CA TYR A 180 -20.86 1.13 -22.91
C TYR A 180 -21.52 -0.21 -23.21
N ALA A 181 -20.92 -1.32 -22.82
CA ALA A 181 -21.51 -2.65 -22.97
C ALA A 181 -22.83 -2.78 -22.16
N SER A 182 -22.98 -2.05 -21.06
CA SER A 182 -24.18 -2.06 -20.22
C SER A 182 -25.44 -1.60 -20.94
N TYR A 183 -25.33 -0.78 -21.99
CA TYR A 183 -26.47 -0.38 -22.83
C TYR A 183 -26.99 -1.53 -23.70
N ALA A 184 -26.16 -2.52 -24.02
CA ALA A 184 -26.51 -3.69 -24.81
C ALA A 184 -26.89 -4.91 -23.96
N ILE A 185 -26.50 -4.92 -22.68
CA ILE A 185 -26.71 -6.03 -21.74
C ILE A 185 -27.95 -5.72 -20.90
N SER A 186 -28.89 -6.65 -20.79
CA SER A 186 -30.04 -6.48 -19.90
C SER A 186 -29.60 -6.35 -18.43
N GLY A 187 -30.28 -5.50 -17.64
CA GLY A 187 -29.94 -5.24 -16.24
C GLY A 187 -29.76 -6.50 -15.39
N PRO A 188 -30.63 -7.53 -15.45
CA PRO A 188 -30.41 -8.78 -14.71
C PRO A 188 -29.13 -9.55 -15.08
N ALA A 189 -28.65 -9.45 -16.33
CA ALA A 189 -27.42 -10.10 -16.76
C ALA A 189 -26.18 -9.27 -16.38
N LEU A 190 -26.31 -7.97 -16.20
CA LEU A 190 -25.20 -7.08 -15.81
C LEU A 190 -24.76 -7.31 -14.36
N VAL A 191 -25.71 -7.57 -13.45
CA VAL A 191 -25.42 -7.75 -12.01
C VAL A 191 -24.40 -8.86 -11.74
N PRO A 192 -24.55 -10.08 -12.26
CA PRO A 192 -23.54 -11.13 -12.04
C PRO A 192 -22.18 -10.79 -12.66
N ILE A 193 -22.13 -10.06 -13.78
CA ILE A 193 -20.88 -9.62 -14.42
C ILE A 193 -20.15 -8.63 -13.50
N LEU A 194 -20.86 -7.64 -12.95
CA LEU A 194 -20.29 -6.68 -12.01
C LEU A 194 -19.85 -7.35 -10.71
N PHE A 195 -20.66 -8.26 -10.18
CA PHE A 195 -20.33 -9.02 -8.97
C PHE A 195 -19.08 -9.87 -9.17
N LEU A 196 -18.99 -10.61 -10.28
CA LEU A 196 -17.80 -11.42 -10.59
C LEU A 196 -16.54 -10.56 -10.75
N ARG A 197 -16.66 -9.32 -11.28
CA ARG A 197 -15.54 -8.36 -11.32
C ARG A 197 -15.01 -8.03 -9.93
N VAL A 198 -15.91 -7.80 -8.97
CA VAL A 198 -15.53 -7.52 -7.58
C VAL A 198 -14.87 -8.74 -6.95
N VAL A 199 -15.44 -9.93 -7.13
CA VAL A 199 -14.90 -11.19 -6.61
C VAL A 199 -13.50 -11.48 -7.19
N ASP A 200 -13.33 -11.35 -8.53
CA ASP A 200 -12.03 -11.53 -9.18
C ASP A 200 -10.98 -10.53 -8.69
N LYS A 201 -11.37 -9.24 -8.53
CA LYS A 201 -10.49 -8.23 -7.96
C LYS A 201 -10.06 -8.60 -6.53
N ARG A 202 -11.00 -9.03 -5.68
CA ARG A 202 -10.73 -9.45 -4.30
C ARG A 202 -9.84 -10.70 -4.25
N ALA A 203 -10.10 -11.68 -5.12
CA ALA A 203 -9.30 -12.88 -5.23
C ALA A 203 -7.83 -12.58 -5.58
N ARG A 204 -7.58 -11.63 -6.48
CA ARG A 204 -6.22 -11.17 -6.82
C ARG A 204 -5.54 -10.43 -5.67
N LEU A 205 -6.29 -9.84 -4.78
CA LEU A 205 -5.79 -9.17 -3.57
C LEU A 205 -5.62 -10.11 -2.37
N ALA A 206 -5.97 -11.40 -2.48
CA ALA A 206 -5.90 -12.34 -1.36
C ALA A 206 -4.49 -12.44 -0.74
N GLY A 207 -3.43 -12.43 -1.57
CA GLY A 207 -2.04 -12.42 -1.09
C GLY A 207 -1.69 -11.17 -0.25
N PRO A 208 -1.81 -9.96 -0.80
CA PRO A 208 -1.60 -8.71 -0.05
C PRO A 208 -2.47 -8.59 1.22
N MET A 209 -3.74 -9.01 1.15
CA MET A 209 -4.63 -8.97 2.31
C MET A 209 -4.16 -9.92 3.42
N ARG A 210 -3.68 -11.11 3.07
CA ARG A 210 -3.12 -12.04 4.05
C ARG A 210 -1.85 -11.48 4.70
N ILE A 211 -0.95 -10.85 3.93
CA ILE A 211 0.24 -10.20 4.49
C ILE A 211 -0.17 -9.12 5.48
N ARG A 212 -1.17 -8.30 5.14
CA ARG A 212 -1.75 -7.32 6.06
C ARG A 212 -2.20 -7.96 7.38
N ASP A 213 -2.99 -9.03 7.29
CA ASP A 213 -3.60 -9.67 8.46
C ASP A 213 -2.58 -10.41 9.35
N GLU A 214 -1.51 -10.96 8.75
CA GLU A 214 -0.47 -11.70 9.47
C GLU A 214 0.64 -10.81 10.03
N SER A 215 0.93 -9.66 9.39
CA SER A 215 2.15 -8.88 9.67
C SER A 215 1.90 -7.48 10.17
N ALA A 216 0.71 -6.90 9.93
CA ALA A 216 0.47 -5.51 10.28
C ALA A 216 0.08 -5.35 11.75
N LEU A 217 0.81 -4.51 12.50
CA LEU A 217 0.42 -4.06 13.84
C LEU A 217 -0.84 -3.19 13.78
N ASP A 218 -0.94 -2.33 12.78
CA ASP A 218 -2.11 -1.50 12.48
C ASP A 218 -2.50 -1.70 11.01
N PRO A 219 -3.57 -2.46 10.74
CA PRO A 219 -4.01 -2.74 9.38
C PRO A 219 -4.41 -1.48 8.57
N TYR A 220 -4.91 -0.44 9.23
CA TYR A 220 -5.25 0.82 8.56
C TYR A 220 -3.98 1.54 8.07
N LEU A 221 -2.98 1.69 8.93
CA LEU A 221 -1.70 2.30 8.56
C LEU A 221 -1.01 1.50 7.47
N PHE A 222 -1.00 0.18 7.57
CA PHE A 222 -0.44 -0.69 6.54
C PHE A 222 -1.06 -0.42 5.16
N VAL A 223 -2.40 -0.34 5.08
CA VAL A 223 -3.10 -0.10 3.82
C VAL A 223 -2.82 1.32 3.30
N ARG A 224 -2.73 2.32 4.18
CA ARG A 224 -2.40 3.70 3.81
C ARG A 224 -1.01 3.79 3.20
N GLU A 225 -0.01 3.23 3.87
CA GLU A 225 1.38 3.26 3.41
C GLU A 225 1.57 2.46 2.11
N ALA A 226 1.00 1.24 2.05
CA ALA A 226 1.04 0.44 0.84
C ALA A 226 0.42 1.16 -0.38
N TYR A 227 -0.69 1.88 -0.16
CA TYR A 227 -1.31 2.70 -1.20
C TYR A 227 -0.39 3.85 -1.62
N THR A 228 0.16 4.59 -0.67
CA THR A 228 1.04 5.75 -0.95
C THR A 228 2.27 5.31 -1.75
N GLN A 229 2.96 4.26 -1.30
CA GLN A 229 4.12 3.70 -2.02
C GLN A 229 3.76 3.19 -3.41
N GLN A 230 2.63 2.50 -3.54
CA GLN A 230 2.15 2.02 -4.83
C GLN A 230 1.84 3.19 -5.79
N ARG A 231 1.26 4.30 -5.28
CA ARG A 231 0.98 5.49 -6.10
C ARG A 231 2.26 6.17 -6.58
N GLU A 232 3.25 6.35 -5.70
CA GLU A 232 4.56 6.89 -6.08
C GLU A 232 5.22 6.02 -7.15
N TYR A 233 5.20 4.70 -6.97
CA TYR A 233 5.73 3.77 -7.95
C TYR A 233 5.04 3.91 -9.33
N LEU A 234 3.71 4.02 -9.36
CA LEU A 234 2.94 4.14 -10.61
C LEU A 234 3.16 5.49 -11.30
N ILE A 235 3.16 6.61 -10.55
CA ILE A 235 3.36 7.96 -11.09
C ILE A 235 4.72 8.09 -11.78
N HIS A 236 5.73 7.39 -11.28
CA HIS A 236 7.10 7.39 -11.82
C HIS A 236 7.40 6.21 -12.74
N ASP A 237 6.38 5.54 -13.30
CA ASP A 237 6.52 4.42 -14.24
C ASP A 237 7.43 3.29 -13.72
N GLY A 238 7.37 3.02 -12.41
CA GLY A 238 8.17 1.99 -11.77
C GLY A 238 9.57 2.41 -11.35
N ASN A 239 9.91 3.69 -11.46
CA ASN A 239 11.21 4.23 -11.08
C ASN A 239 11.06 5.46 -10.16
N PRO A 240 10.49 5.30 -8.95
CA PRO A 240 10.33 6.40 -8.01
C PRO A 240 11.69 7.01 -7.66
N PRO A 241 11.76 8.32 -7.36
CA PRO A 241 12.96 8.93 -6.82
C PRO A 241 13.42 8.16 -5.59
N ILE A 242 14.71 7.83 -5.54
CA ILE A 242 15.30 7.28 -4.31
C ILE A 242 15.41 8.46 -3.35
N GLU A 243 14.70 8.41 -2.23
CA GLU A 243 14.96 9.31 -1.12
C GLU A 243 16.41 9.09 -0.71
N GLN A 244 17.29 10.04 -1.05
CA GLN A 244 18.63 10.05 -0.53
C GLN A 244 18.50 10.42 0.95
N TYR A 245 18.55 9.40 1.82
CA TYR A 245 18.91 9.64 3.21
C TYR A 245 20.29 10.31 3.17
N ASP A 246 20.33 11.52 3.67
CA ASP A 246 21.58 12.27 3.71
C ASP A 246 22.42 11.71 4.87
N ASP A 247 23.00 10.51 4.66
CA ASP A 247 23.92 9.85 5.60
C ASP A 247 25.11 10.74 5.97
N THR A 248 25.25 11.88 5.26
CA THR A 248 26.34 12.84 5.50
C THR A 248 26.19 13.61 6.81
N GLU A 249 24.96 13.82 7.32
CA GLU A 249 24.75 14.51 8.60
C GLU A 249 25.07 13.56 9.78
N GLU A 250 24.70 12.29 9.72
CA GLU A 250 25.02 11.31 10.76
C GLU A 250 26.53 11.03 10.82
N GLU A 251 27.19 10.86 9.65
CA GLU A 251 28.65 10.69 9.60
C GLU A 251 29.41 11.94 10.07
N ALA A 252 28.90 13.13 9.84
CA ALA A 252 29.52 14.37 10.32
C ALA A 252 29.40 14.50 11.85
N ASP A 253 28.23 14.20 12.40
CA ASP A 253 27.99 14.22 13.85
C ASP A 253 28.78 13.14 14.60
N GLU A 254 28.93 11.96 14.02
CA GLU A 254 29.76 10.90 14.62
C GLU A 254 31.26 11.25 14.60
N LYS A 255 31.72 11.83 13.48
CA LYS A 255 33.12 12.32 13.38
C LYS A 255 33.42 13.45 14.35
N ASP A 256 32.47 14.33 14.62
CA ASP A 256 32.67 15.41 15.58
C ASP A 256 32.59 14.92 17.04
N LYS A 257 31.69 13.97 17.34
CA LYS A 257 31.67 13.29 18.66
C LYS A 257 32.96 12.53 18.95
N VAL A 258 33.53 11.85 17.95
CA VAL A 258 34.83 11.16 18.09
C VAL A 258 35.99 12.15 18.30
N LYS A 259 35.99 13.28 17.56
CA LYS A 259 37.02 14.32 17.77
C LYS A 259 36.98 14.94 19.17
N ASP A 260 35.78 15.20 19.67
CA ASP A 260 35.62 15.75 21.04
C ASP A 260 36.00 14.74 22.13
N ALA A 261 35.72 13.45 21.94
CA ALA A 261 36.15 12.39 22.85
C ALA A 261 37.70 12.29 22.91
N VAL A 262 38.35 12.27 21.74
CA VAL A 262 39.83 12.23 21.66
C VAL A 262 40.46 13.49 22.23
N LYS A 263 39.81 14.65 22.11
CA LYS A 263 40.32 15.89 22.70
C LYS A 263 40.21 15.91 24.23
N LYS A 264 39.15 15.33 24.79
CA LYS A 264 38.95 15.16 26.23
C LYS A 264 40.00 14.22 26.83
N GLU A 265 40.23 13.09 26.18
CA GLU A 265 41.25 12.12 26.61
C GLU A 265 42.66 12.72 26.65
N LYS A 266 43.07 13.47 25.62
CA LYS A 266 44.34 14.18 25.59
C LYS A 266 44.50 15.26 26.67
N ILE A 267 43.41 15.88 27.11
CA ILE A 267 43.39 16.89 28.16
C ILE A 267 43.55 16.20 29.54
N GLU A 268 42.93 15.04 29.74
CA GLU A 268 43.07 14.24 30.97
C GLU A 268 44.48 13.68 31.12
N ASP A 269 45.05 13.12 30.06
CA ASP A 269 46.42 12.63 30.04
C ASP A 269 47.44 13.74 30.31
N ALA A 270 47.22 14.95 29.77
CA ALA A 270 48.10 16.10 30.03
C ALA A 270 48.00 16.64 31.47
N LYS A 271 46.91 16.40 32.17
CA LYS A 271 46.74 16.74 33.60
C LYS A 271 47.38 15.70 34.50
N SER A 272 47.23 14.42 34.19
CA SER A 272 47.82 13.30 34.95
C SER A 272 49.36 13.28 34.94
N ASN A 273 49.99 13.90 33.95
CA ASN A 273 51.44 13.90 33.80
C ASN A 273 52.11 15.15 34.43
N LYS A 274 51.39 15.95 35.22
CA LYS A 274 51.87 17.15 35.91
C LYS A 274 51.88 17.06 37.43
N ASP A 275 51.40 15.97 37.99
CA ASP A 275 51.45 15.60 39.39
C ASP A 275 52.54 14.49 39.60
#